data_457cf426f0f45ea033fdb031771159ac
#
_entry.id   457cf426f0f45ea033fdb031771159ac
#
_cell.length_a   1.000
_cell.length_b   1.000
_cell.length_c   1.000
_cell.angle_alpha   90.00
_cell.angle_beta   90.00
_cell.angle_gamma   90.00
#
_symmetry.space_group_name_H-M   'P 1'
#
loop_
_entity.id
_entity.type
_entity.pdbx_description
1 polymer ?
#
loop_
_entity_poly.entity_id
_entity_poly.type
_entity_poly.pdbx_seq_one_letter_code
_entity_poly.pdbx_strand_id
1 'polypeptide(L)'
;MPIMAGNTQAAASEGESLYQKAKQADDAGNTGKAIKLYEQTATRFPFAPSAPQARFRQAQLLEQQGEVVKAFKAYDQFLERFQGSGLYTTALNRQAAMAQSAADGDVKSSMLGIKTKLSLDKTVEMLEKVRDNAPKSTTAAKAQFTIGQLYETKKKSREAIAAYRQLVRDQPGSAQAPEALFRVGVIMTAEADRGNQNQ
;
A
#
# COMPACT_ATOMS: atom_id res chain seq x y z
N MET A 1 23.10 6.79 -34.03
CA MET A 1 23.86 7.08 -32.80
C MET A 1 23.94 5.82 -31.94
N PRO A 2 25.08 5.08 -31.91
CA PRO A 2 25.17 3.78 -31.20
C PRO A 2 25.64 3.88 -29.73
N ILE A 3 25.72 5.07 -29.15
CA ILE A 3 26.36 5.27 -27.83
C ILE A 3 25.40 4.93 -26.65
N MET A 4 24.10 4.81 -26.88
CA MET A 4 23.12 4.53 -25.81
C MET A 4 22.99 3.03 -25.45
N ALA A 5 23.20 2.12 -26.37
CA ALA A 5 23.04 0.67 -26.16
C ALA A 5 24.12 0.05 -25.25
N GLY A 6 25.36 0.50 -25.35
CA GLY A 6 26.46 -0.01 -24.53
C GLY A 6 26.36 0.35 -23.06
N ASN A 7 25.83 1.55 -22.75
CA ASN A 7 25.65 2.01 -21.37
C ASN A 7 24.49 1.29 -20.65
N THR A 8 23.43 0.93 -21.37
CA THR A 8 22.27 0.21 -20.79
C THR A 8 22.61 -1.25 -20.47
N GLN A 9 23.43 -1.92 -21.30
CA GLN A 9 23.84 -3.29 -21.07
C GLN A 9 24.84 -3.41 -19.91
N ALA A 10 25.78 -2.47 -19.80
CA ALA A 10 26.70 -2.41 -18.67
C ALA A 10 25.94 -2.15 -17.35
N ALA A 11 25.00 -1.21 -17.35
CA ALA A 11 24.16 -0.93 -16.18
C ALA A 11 23.28 -2.14 -15.80
N ALA A 12 22.74 -2.88 -16.77
CA ALA A 12 21.98 -4.10 -16.50
C ALA A 12 22.87 -5.17 -15.85
N SER A 13 24.10 -5.38 -16.37
CA SER A 13 25.07 -6.32 -15.80
C SER A 13 25.50 -5.95 -14.37
N GLU A 14 25.71 -4.66 -14.10
CA GLU A 14 25.98 -4.17 -12.75
C GLU A 14 24.79 -4.43 -11.81
N GLY A 15 23.57 -4.21 -12.29
CA GLY A 15 22.34 -4.49 -11.55
C GLY A 15 22.22 -5.97 -11.18
N GLU A 16 22.49 -6.88 -12.13
CA GLU A 16 22.52 -8.33 -11.88
C GLU A 16 23.60 -8.71 -10.87
N SER A 17 24.80 -8.16 -10.98
CA SER A 17 25.88 -8.40 -10.02
C SER A 17 25.47 -7.95 -8.60
N LEU A 18 24.84 -6.80 -8.48
CA LEU A 18 24.36 -6.28 -7.19
C LEU A 18 23.23 -7.14 -6.62
N TYR A 19 22.33 -7.61 -7.47
CA TYR A 19 21.26 -8.53 -7.08
C TYR A 19 21.83 -9.85 -6.53
N GLN A 20 22.85 -10.42 -7.17
CA GLN A 20 23.50 -11.64 -6.68
C GLN A 20 24.16 -11.44 -5.30
N LYS A 21 24.78 -10.27 -5.07
CA LYS A 21 25.31 -9.92 -3.75
C LYS A 21 24.18 -9.76 -2.70
N ALA A 22 23.04 -9.21 -3.11
CA ALA A 22 21.85 -9.12 -2.24
C ALA A 22 21.35 -10.51 -1.85
N LYS A 23 21.26 -11.41 -2.84
CA LYS A 23 20.84 -12.79 -2.63
C LYS A 23 21.80 -13.56 -1.71
N GLN A 24 23.09 -13.42 -1.90
CA GLN A 24 24.10 -14.02 -1.01
C GLN A 24 23.95 -13.54 0.44
N ALA A 25 23.67 -12.25 0.63
CA ALA A 25 23.42 -11.70 1.97
C ALA A 25 22.13 -12.23 2.59
N ASP A 26 21.07 -12.39 1.78
CA ASP A 26 19.79 -12.97 2.17
C ASP A 26 19.95 -14.45 2.58
N ASP A 27 20.57 -15.24 1.73
CA ASP A 27 20.85 -16.67 1.97
C ASP A 27 21.73 -16.90 3.21
N ALA A 28 22.63 -15.95 3.52
CA ALA A 28 23.45 -15.95 4.73
C ALA A 28 22.72 -15.43 5.99
N GLY A 29 21.44 -15.08 5.90
CA GLY A 29 20.65 -14.53 7.01
C GLY A 29 21.00 -13.09 7.39
N ASN A 30 21.86 -12.41 6.60
CA ASN A 30 22.20 -11.01 6.84
C ASN A 30 21.13 -10.08 6.26
N THR A 31 19.93 -10.14 6.87
CA THR A 31 18.71 -9.49 6.38
C THR A 31 18.88 -7.98 6.20
N GLY A 32 19.54 -7.29 7.12
CA GLY A 32 19.75 -5.85 7.03
C GLY A 32 20.60 -5.43 5.83
N LYS A 33 21.64 -6.23 5.51
CA LYS A 33 22.48 -6.03 4.31
C LYS A 33 21.70 -6.39 3.05
N ALA A 34 20.95 -7.48 3.05
CA ALA A 34 20.13 -7.92 1.94
C ALA A 34 19.10 -6.84 1.53
N ILE A 35 18.35 -6.30 2.50
CA ILE A 35 17.37 -5.22 2.27
C ILE A 35 18.02 -4.03 1.55
N LYS A 36 19.18 -3.57 2.02
CA LYS A 36 19.88 -2.43 1.41
C LYS A 36 20.34 -2.73 -0.01
N LEU A 37 20.90 -3.92 -0.24
CA LEU A 37 21.39 -4.30 -1.57
C LEU A 37 20.25 -4.51 -2.57
N TYR A 38 19.13 -5.12 -2.16
CA TYR A 38 17.92 -5.23 -2.97
C TYR A 38 17.33 -3.86 -3.31
N GLU A 39 17.27 -2.96 -2.34
CA GLU A 39 16.84 -1.57 -2.57
C GLU A 39 17.72 -0.86 -3.60
N GLN A 40 19.05 -0.97 -3.44
CA GLN A 40 19.99 -0.39 -4.38
C GLN A 40 19.86 -0.98 -5.79
N THR A 41 19.68 -2.28 -5.90
CA THR A 41 19.45 -2.95 -7.20
C THR A 41 18.24 -2.34 -7.90
N ALA A 42 17.09 -2.31 -7.24
CA ALA A 42 15.84 -1.83 -7.84
C ALA A 42 15.82 -0.32 -8.09
N THR A 43 16.59 0.47 -7.32
CA THR A 43 16.59 1.94 -7.41
C THR A 43 17.61 2.44 -8.42
N ARG A 44 18.83 1.90 -8.38
CA ARG A 44 19.94 2.35 -9.25
C ARG A 44 19.89 1.70 -10.63
N PHE A 45 19.37 0.47 -10.70
CA PHE A 45 19.32 -0.34 -11.92
C PHE A 45 17.89 -0.80 -12.24
N PRO A 46 16.94 0.14 -12.40
CA PRO A 46 15.52 -0.21 -12.54
C PRO A 46 15.18 -0.97 -13.82
N PHE A 47 16.08 -1.00 -14.78
CA PHE A 47 15.95 -1.73 -16.05
C PHE A 47 16.73 -3.07 -16.05
N ALA A 48 17.39 -3.42 -14.95
CA ALA A 48 17.98 -4.75 -14.80
C ALA A 48 16.85 -5.80 -14.73
N PRO A 49 17.00 -6.98 -15.38
CA PRO A 49 15.98 -8.04 -15.35
C PRO A 49 15.58 -8.46 -13.95
N SER A 50 16.49 -8.39 -12.97
CA SER A 50 16.26 -8.73 -11.58
C SER A 50 15.66 -7.58 -10.75
N ALA A 51 15.51 -6.37 -11.28
CA ALA A 51 15.02 -5.22 -10.51
C ALA A 51 13.62 -5.43 -9.90
N PRO A 52 12.64 -6.03 -10.61
CA PRO A 52 11.35 -6.37 -10.01
C PRO A 52 11.48 -7.34 -8.83
N GLN A 53 12.24 -8.42 -9.01
CA GLN A 53 12.50 -9.41 -7.97
C GLN A 53 13.20 -8.80 -6.75
N ALA A 54 14.18 -7.92 -6.99
CA ALA A 54 14.89 -7.21 -5.94
C ALA A 54 13.93 -6.34 -5.11
N ARG A 55 13.10 -5.51 -5.74
CA ARG A 55 12.14 -4.66 -5.02
C ARG A 55 11.12 -5.50 -4.25
N PHE A 56 10.60 -6.55 -4.86
CA PHE A 56 9.64 -7.44 -4.21
C PHE A 56 10.26 -8.15 -2.99
N ARG A 57 11.49 -8.68 -3.13
CA ARG A 57 12.18 -9.36 -2.03
C ARG A 57 12.54 -8.40 -0.89
N GLN A 58 12.95 -7.17 -1.20
CA GLN A 58 13.12 -6.12 -0.20
C GLN A 58 11.86 -5.91 0.62
N ALA A 59 10.71 -5.78 -0.05
CA ALA A 59 9.41 -5.60 0.60
C ALA A 59 9.07 -6.78 1.54
N GLN A 60 9.28 -8.01 1.06
CA GLN A 60 9.05 -9.21 1.88
C GLN A 60 9.93 -9.25 3.14
N LEU A 61 11.22 -8.92 3.01
CA LEU A 61 12.14 -8.91 4.14
C LEU A 61 11.77 -7.85 5.19
N LEU A 62 11.34 -6.67 4.74
CA LEU A 62 10.82 -5.61 5.61
C LEU A 62 9.54 -6.07 6.32
N GLU A 63 8.64 -6.75 5.60
CA GLU A 63 7.41 -7.31 6.17
C GLU A 63 7.73 -8.35 7.26
N GLN A 64 8.66 -9.27 6.99
CA GLN A 64 9.12 -10.28 7.94
C GLN A 64 9.74 -9.67 9.21
N GLN A 65 10.38 -8.51 9.09
CA GLN A 65 10.91 -7.76 10.23
C GLN A 65 9.83 -6.95 10.99
N GLY A 66 8.58 -6.96 10.53
CA GLY A 66 7.51 -6.15 11.12
C GLY A 66 7.60 -4.66 10.80
N GLU A 67 8.46 -4.26 9.84
CA GLU A 67 8.62 -2.89 9.36
C GLU A 67 7.52 -2.53 8.35
N VAL A 68 6.26 -2.65 8.80
CA VAL A 68 5.07 -2.64 7.92
C VAL A 68 4.99 -1.39 7.05
N VAL A 69 5.28 -0.20 7.58
CA VAL A 69 5.22 1.05 6.80
C VAL A 69 6.28 1.07 5.69
N LYS A 70 7.48 0.55 5.99
CA LYS A 70 8.56 0.46 4.98
C LYS A 70 8.26 -0.62 3.95
N ALA A 71 7.72 -1.76 4.38
CA ALA A 71 7.29 -2.83 3.48
C ALA A 71 6.18 -2.35 2.54
N PHE A 72 5.16 -1.68 3.08
CA PHE A 72 4.08 -1.09 2.30
C PHE A 72 4.61 -0.13 1.22
N LYS A 73 5.53 0.77 1.60
CA LYS A 73 6.17 1.69 0.64
C LYS A 73 6.97 0.95 -0.43
N ALA A 74 7.67 -0.12 -0.08
CA ALA A 74 8.45 -0.90 -1.04
C ALA A 74 7.53 -1.65 -2.03
N TYR A 75 6.38 -2.19 -1.56
CA TYR A 75 5.36 -2.75 -2.45
C TYR A 75 4.71 -1.67 -3.34
N ASP A 76 4.44 -0.48 -2.81
CA ASP A 76 3.90 0.64 -3.59
C ASP A 76 4.85 1.01 -4.75
N GLN A 77 6.13 1.19 -4.46
CA GLN A 77 7.16 1.44 -5.47
C GLN A 77 7.30 0.29 -6.49
N PHE A 78 7.06 -0.95 -6.06
CA PHE A 78 7.02 -2.09 -6.97
C PHE A 78 5.83 -1.98 -7.93
N LEU A 79 4.64 -1.70 -7.41
CA LEU A 79 3.40 -1.59 -8.19
C LEU A 79 3.45 -0.43 -9.19
N GLU A 80 4.02 0.70 -8.78
CA GLU A 80 4.19 1.86 -9.66
C GLU A 80 5.13 1.57 -10.82
N ARG A 81 6.20 0.83 -10.59
CA ARG A 81 7.31 0.71 -11.56
C ARG A 81 7.31 -0.58 -12.37
N PHE A 82 6.77 -1.66 -11.83
CA PHE A 82 6.89 -3.00 -12.42
C PHE A 82 5.54 -3.62 -12.75
N GLN A 83 4.64 -2.85 -13.37
CA GLN A 83 3.26 -3.25 -13.69
C GLN A 83 3.18 -4.52 -14.56
N GLY A 84 4.17 -4.77 -15.43
CA GLY A 84 4.25 -5.96 -16.27
C GLY A 84 4.85 -7.20 -15.57
N SER A 85 5.22 -7.11 -14.29
CA SER A 85 5.81 -8.24 -13.56
C SER A 85 4.76 -9.29 -13.21
N GLY A 86 5.11 -10.57 -13.33
CA GLY A 86 4.29 -11.69 -12.83
C GLY A 86 4.05 -11.66 -11.31
N LEU A 87 4.78 -10.82 -10.57
CA LEU A 87 4.61 -10.61 -9.12
C LEU A 87 3.60 -9.50 -8.79
N TYR A 88 3.04 -8.80 -9.80
CA TYR A 88 2.19 -7.64 -9.61
C TYR A 88 0.97 -7.92 -8.71
N THR A 89 0.20 -8.94 -9.05
CA THR A 89 -1.00 -9.32 -8.28
C THR A 89 -0.64 -9.73 -6.84
N THR A 90 0.48 -10.43 -6.67
CA THR A 90 0.96 -10.82 -5.33
C THR A 90 1.35 -9.58 -4.50
N ALA A 91 2.06 -8.63 -5.09
CA ALA A 91 2.42 -7.37 -4.42
C ALA A 91 1.18 -6.56 -4.01
N LEU A 92 0.20 -6.46 -4.90
CA LEU A 92 -1.06 -5.77 -4.64
C LEU A 92 -1.83 -6.40 -3.47
N ASN A 93 -1.93 -7.74 -3.45
CA ASN A 93 -2.61 -8.45 -2.37
C ASN A 93 -1.88 -8.26 -1.02
N ARG A 94 -0.55 -8.27 -1.02
CA ARG A 94 0.25 -7.99 0.18
C ARG A 94 0.04 -6.56 0.67
N GLN A 95 0.08 -5.60 -0.23
CA GLN A 95 -0.17 -4.19 0.09
C GLN A 95 -1.57 -3.99 0.69
N ALA A 96 -2.60 -4.60 0.08
CA ALA A 96 -3.97 -4.53 0.56
C ALA A 96 -4.14 -5.16 1.95
N ALA A 97 -3.52 -6.32 2.20
CA ALA A 97 -3.54 -6.97 3.51
C ALA A 97 -2.91 -6.10 4.59
N MET A 98 -1.79 -5.42 4.29
CA MET A 98 -1.14 -4.50 5.23
C MET A 98 -2.02 -3.29 5.55
N ALA A 99 -2.67 -2.68 4.55
CA ALA A 99 -3.58 -1.57 4.75
C ALA A 99 -4.80 -1.97 5.59
N GLN A 100 -5.34 -3.18 5.35
CA GLN A 100 -6.43 -3.72 6.15
C GLN A 100 -6.00 -3.96 7.61
N SER A 101 -4.86 -4.62 7.84
CA SER A 101 -4.33 -4.81 9.21
C SER A 101 -4.07 -3.48 9.93
N ALA A 102 -3.69 -2.43 9.19
CA ALA A 102 -3.57 -1.09 9.76
C ALA A 102 -4.93 -0.51 10.17
N ALA A 103 -5.97 -0.71 9.35
CA ALA A 103 -7.33 -0.29 9.64
C ALA A 103 -7.93 -1.02 10.85
N ASP A 104 -7.64 -2.30 11.00
CA ASP A 104 -8.04 -3.13 12.14
C ASP A 104 -7.27 -2.77 13.43
N GLY A 105 -6.21 -1.96 13.30
CA GLY A 105 -5.38 -1.50 14.42
C GLY A 105 -4.33 -2.49 14.87
N ASP A 106 -4.04 -3.52 14.07
CA ASP A 106 -3.05 -4.56 14.37
C ASP A 106 -1.60 -4.11 14.07
N VAL A 107 -1.47 -3.10 13.20
CA VAL A 107 -0.16 -2.55 12.83
C VAL A 107 0.28 -1.50 13.83
N LYS A 108 1.51 -1.66 14.31
CA LYS A 108 2.16 -0.69 15.20
C LYS A 108 3.35 -0.08 14.48
N SER A 109 3.43 1.24 14.48
CA SER A 109 4.68 1.93 14.13
C SER A 109 5.60 1.97 15.35
N SER A 110 6.90 1.77 15.13
CA SER A 110 7.90 1.98 16.17
C SER A 110 8.50 3.37 16.00
N MET A 111 8.28 4.24 16.97
CA MET A 111 8.96 5.52 17.07
C MET A 111 9.62 5.61 18.45
N LEU A 112 10.92 5.82 18.47
CA LEU A 112 11.72 5.86 19.71
C LEU A 112 11.56 4.62 20.63
N GLY A 113 11.40 3.43 20.02
CA GLY A 113 11.22 2.19 20.77
C GLY A 113 9.81 1.94 21.31
N ILE A 114 8.90 2.88 21.15
CA ILE A 114 7.49 2.77 21.58
C ILE A 114 6.66 2.30 20.38
N LYS A 115 5.97 1.16 20.54
CA LYS A 115 5.03 0.66 19.52
C LYS A 115 3.66 1.33 19.71
N THR A 116 3.28 2.20 18.80
CA THR A 116 1.97 2.86 18.77
C THR A 116 1.18 2.43 17.55
N LYS A 117 -0.16 2.43 17.66
CA LYS A 117 -1.03 2.23 16.49
C LYS A 117 -0.75 3.31 15.44
N LEU A 118 -0.93 2.98 14.18
CA LEU A 118 -0.84 3.97 13.10
C LEU A 118 -1.91 5.05 13.30
N SER A 119 -1.58 6.28 12.92
CA SER A 119 -2.57 7.37 12.93
C SER A 119 -3.67 7.09 11.90
N LEU A 120 -4.84 7.70 12.11
CA LEU A 120 -5.94 7.64 11.16
C LEU A 120 -5.47 8.07 9.76
N ASP A 121 -4.78 9.21 9.68
CA ASP A 121 -4.35 9.78 8.40
C ASP A 121 -3.37 8.85 7.67
N LYS A 122 -2.44 8.20 8.40
CA LYS A 122 -1.53 7.23 7.79
C LYS A 122 -2.24 5.96 7.32
N THR A 123 -3.23 5.50 8.07
CA THR A 123 -4.03 4.34 7.68
C THR A 123 -4.90 4.65 6.44
N VAL A 124 -5.52 5.83 6.41
CA VAL A 124 -6.29 6.29 5.25
C VAL A 124 -5.38 6.42 4.02
N GLU A 125 -4.19 7.04 4.15
CA GLU A 125 -3.21 7.12 3.06
C GLU A 125 -2.85 5.73 2.49
N MET A 126 -2.65 4.73 3.34
CA MET A 126 -2.36 3.37 2.89
C MET A 126 -3.54 2.77 2.10
N LEU A 127 -4.77 2.96 2.57
CA LEU A 127 -5.97 2.47 1.88
C LEU A 127 -6.20 3.20 0.55
N GLU A 128 -5.94 4.50 0.49
CA GLU A 128 -6.00 5.29 -0.74
C GLU A 128 -5.02 4.78 -1.79
N LYS A 129 -3.78 4.47 -1.39
CA LYS A 129 -2.78 3.86 -2.27
C LYS A 129 -3.24 2.51 -2.82
N VAL A 130 -3.84 1.66 -1.98
CA VAL A 130 -4.42 0.38 -2.42
C VAL A 130 -5.53 0.60 -3.45
N ARG A 131 -6.43 1.55 -3.21
CA ARG A 131 -7.49 1.94 -4.15
C ARG A 131 -6.91 2.39 -5.50
N ASP A 132 -5.91 3.25 -5.45
CA ASP A 132 -5.34 3.90 -6.63
C ASP A 132 -4.46 2.95 -7.45
N ASN A 133 -3.81 1.96 -6.82
CA ASN A 133 -3.00 0.95 -7.50
C ASN A 133 -3.86 -0.09 -8.26
N ALA A 134 -5.13 -0.27 -7.89
CA ALA A 134 -6.03 -1.21 -8.58
C ALA A 134 -7.45 -0.62 -8.74
N PRO A 135 -7.61 0.51 -9.44
CA PRO A 135 -8.89 1.20 -9.58
C PRO A 135 -9.93 0.26 -10.20
N LYS A 136 -11.19 0.40 -9.77
CA LYS A 136 -12.34 -0.42 -10.21
C LYS A 136 -12.24 -1.92 -9.84
N SER A 137 -11.27 -2.32 -9.04
CA SER A 137 -11.19 -3.68 -8.51
C SER A 137 -12.07 -3.84 -7.25
N THR A 138 -12.37 -5.08 -6.89
CA THR A 138 -13.01 -5.39 -5.61
C THR A 138 -12.16 -4.95 -4.41
N THR A 139 -10.84 -4.98 -4.56
CA THR A 139 -9.89 -4.49 -3.55
C THR A 139 -10.00 -2.98 -3.35
N ALA A 140 -10.12 -2.21 -4.44
CA ALA A 140 -10.32 -0.76 -4.36
C ALA A 140 -11.66 -0.40 -3.70
N ALA A 141 -12.74 -1.13 -4.03
CA ALA A 141 -14.04 -0.93 -3.41
C ALA A 141 -14.00 -1.19 -1.89
N LYS A 142 -13.35 -2.29 -1.47
CA LYS A 142 -13.15 -2.60 -0.05
C LYS A 142 -12.33 -1.51 0.64
N ALA A 143 -11.21 -1.09 0.07
CA ALA A 143 -10.37 -0.04 0.64
C ALA A 143 -11.15 1.27 0.83
N GLN A 144 -11.91 1.71 -0.18
CA GLN A 144 -12.72 2.92 -0.11
C GLN A 144 -13.84 2.81 0.94
N PHE A 145 -14.46 1.64 1.06
CA PHE A 145 -15.47 1.38 2.10
C PHE A 145 -14.84 1.45 3.50
N THR A 146 -13.68 0.82 3.69
CA THR A 146 -12.93 0.84 4.95
C THR A 146 -12.52 2.27 5.36
N ILE A 147 -12.16 3.14 4.41
CA ILE A 147 -11.92 4.57 4.67
C ILE A 147 -13.18 5.22 5.28
N GLY A 148 -14.34 4.97 4.69
CA GLY A 148 -15.62 5.46 5.23
C GLY A 148 -15.86 4.99 6.67
N GLN A 149 -15.68 3.70 6.94
CA GLN A 149 -15.82 3.11 8.27
C GLN A 149 -14.85 3.71 9.30
N LEU A 150 -13.60 3.95 8.92
CA LEU A 150 -12.62 4.58 9.80
C LEU A 150 -13.03 5.99 10.19
N TYR A 151 -13.49 6.80 9.24
CA TYR A 151 -14.00 8.14 9.54
C TYR A 151 -15.27 8.10 10.38
N GLU A 152 -16.19 7.17 10.11
CA GLU A 152 -17.41 6.98 10.91
C GLU A 152 -17.06 6.62 12.36
N THR A 153 -16.15 5.65 12.57
CA THR A 153 -15.68 5.25 13.92
C THR A 153 -15.03 6.42 14.67
N LYS A 154 -14.38 7.34 13.96
CA LYS A 154 -13.78 8.55 14.53
C LYS A 154 -14.78 9.72 14.66
N LYS A 155 -16.07 9.49 14.39
CA LYS A 155 -17.14 10.51 14.41
C LYS A 155 -16.87 11.69 13.47
N LYS A 156 -16.12 11.45 12.39
CA LYS A 156 -15.86 12.40 11.31
C LYS A 156 -16.92 12.22 10.22
N SER A 157 -18.14 12.66 10.52
CA SER A 157 -19.33 12.40 9.70
C SER A 157 -19.20 12.91 8.27
N ARG A 158 -18.64 14.10 8.07
CA ARG A 158 -18.49 14.71 6.74
C ARG A 158 -17.54 13.88 5.87
N GLU A 159 -16.39 13.50 6.42
CA GLU A 159 -15.39 12.68 5.74
C GLU A 159 -15.93 11.27 5.47
N ALA A 160 -16.68 10.67 6.40
CA ALA A 160 -17.32 9.37 6.22
C ALA A 160 -18.32 9.40 5.06
N ILE A 161 -19.24 10.38 5.06
CA ILE A 161 -20.22 10.57 3.98
C ILE A 161 -19.50 10.76 2.63
N ALA A 162 -18.46 11.58 2.59
CA ALA A 162 -17.68 11.82 1.38
C ALA A 162 -17.05 10.53 0.85
N ALA A 163 -16.43 9.73 1.73
CA ALA A 163 -15.79 8.46 1.37
C ALA A 163 -16.80 7.43 0.84
N TYR A 164 -17.94 7.26 1.50
CA TYR A 164 -19.00 6.35 1.06
C TYR A 164 -19.63 6.79 -0.27
N ARG A 165 -19.90 8.09 -0.42
CA ARG A 165 -20.43 8.64 -1.69
C ARG A 165 -19.43 8.48 -2.84
N GLN A 166 -18.15 8.62 -2.56
CA GLN A 166 -17.11 8.36 -3.56
C GLN A 166 -17.16 6.91 -4.04
N LEU A 167 -17.25 5.93 -3.11
CA LEU A 167 -17.41 4.53 -3.48
C LEU A 167 -18.60 4.29 -4.40
N VAL A 168 -19.78 4.80 -4.01
CA VAL A 168 -21.02 4.62 -4.78
C VAL A 168 -20.92 5.24 -6.16
N ARG A 169 -20.27 6.39 -6.28
CA ARG A 169 -20.04 7.08 -7.56
C ARG A 169 -19.06 6.33 -8.44
N ASP A 170 -17.93 5.88 -7.88
CA ASP A 170 -16.83 5.31 -8.66
C ASP A 170 -17.07 3.84 -9.00
N GLN A 171 -17.78 3.10 -8.13
CA GLN A 171 -18.05 1.67 -8.25
C GLN A 171 -19.48 1.29 -7.79
N PRO A 172 -20.52 1.79 -8.50
CA PRO A 172 -21.92 1.57 -8.09
C PRO A 172 -22.31 0.09 -8.07
N GLY A 173 -21.66 -0.74 -8.89
CA GLY A 173 -21.88 -2.20 -8.95
C GLY A 173 -21.08 -3.02 -7.95
N SER A 174 -20.28 -2.39 -7.07
CA SER A 174 -19.52 -3.14 -6.05
C SER A 174 -20.44 -3.70 -4.96
N ALA A 175 -20.02 -4.80 -4.35
CA ALA A 175 -20.76 -5.40 -3.23
C ALA A 175 -20.90 -4.47 -2.03
N GLN A 176 -20.01 -3.49 -1.87
CA GLN A 176 -20.01 -2.51 -0.80
C GLN A 176 -20.90 -1.28 -1.06
N ALA A 177 -21.29 -1.02 -2.32
CA ALA A 177 -22.03 0.19 -2.68
C ALA A 177 -23.42 0.31 -1.99
N PRO A 178 -24.24 -0.76 -1.89
CA PRO A 178 -25.52 -0.67 -1.16
C PRO A 178 -25.34 -0.33 0.32
N GLU A 179 -24.38 -0.97 0.99
CA GLU A 179 -24.09 -0.70 2.40
C GLU A 179 -23.52 0.73 2.58
N ALA A 180 -22.64 1.19 1.70
CA ALA A 180 -22.13 2.54 1.73
C ALA A 180 -23.25 3.58 1.63
N LEU A 181 -24.21 3.36 0.74
CA LEU A 181 -25.37 4.25 0.59
C LEU A 181 -26.27 4.25 1.85
N PHE A 182 -26.51 3.08 2.44
CA PHE A 182 -27.22 2.94 3.69
C PHE A 182 -26.53 3.71 4.83
N ARG A 183 -25.19 3.57 4.96
CA ARG A 183 -24.39 4.30 5.97
C ARG A 183 -24.50 5.81 5.82
N VAL A 184 -24.49 6.33 4.61
CA VAL A 184 -24.72 7.76 4.36
C VAL A 184 -26.07 8.19 4.93
N GLY A 185 -27.13 7.43 4.68
CA GLY A 185 -28.47 7.72 5.24
C GLY A 185 -28.47 7.75 6.76
N VAL A 186 -27.89 6.73 7.40
CA VAL A 186 -27.81 6.62 8.88
C VAL A 186 -27.07 7.82 9.48
N ILE A 187 -25.91 8.19 8.92
CA ILE A 187 -25.12 9.31 9.44
C ILE A 187 -25.89 10.62 9.30
N MET A 188 -26.52 10.85 8.14
CA MET A 188 -27.27 12.09 7.89
C MET A 188 -28.48 12.23 8.83
N THR A 189 -29.22 11.14 9.08
CA THR A 189 -30.34 11.13 10.03
C THR A 189 -29.86 11.44 11.44
N ALA A 190 -28.79 10.78 11.90
CA ALA A 190 -28.23 11.03 13.24
C ALA A 190 -27.71 12.47 13.41
N GLU A 191 -27.27 13.13 12.35
CA GLU A 191 -26.86 14.54 12.40
C GLU A 191 -28.05 15.48 12.46
N ALA A 192 -29.12 15.20 11.71
CA ALA A 192 -30.36 15.97 11.75
C ALA A 192 -31.02 15.93 13.14
N ASP A 193 -31.06 14.73 13.76
CA ASP A 193 -31.62 14.57 15.10
C ASP A 193 -30.83 15.35 16.17
N ARG A 194 -29.51 15.38 16.07
CA ARG A 194 -28.66 16.20 16.96
C ARG A 194 -28.88 17.70 16.75
N GLY A 195 -29.06 18.12 15.50
CA GLY A 195 -29.40 19.53 15.20
C GLY A 195 -30.71 19.98 15.80
N ASN A 196 -31.73 19.11 15.79
CA ASN A 196 -33.04 19.39 16.35
C ASN A 196 -33.05 19.40 17.89
N GLN A 197 -32.17 18.67 18.58
CA GLN A 197 -32.06 18.63 20.02
C GLN A 197 -31.34 19.87 20.62
N ASN A 198 -30.65 20.64 19.81
CA ASN A 198 -29.91 21.83 20.22
C ASN A 198 -30.66 23.15 19.93
N GLN A 199 -31.89 23.09 19.48
CA GLN A 199 -32.80 24.23 19.31
C GLN A 199 -33.82 24.27 20.43
#